data_568cc7625f51da0a5d1a6c62ac7715d6
#
_entry.id   568cc7625f51da0a5d1a6c62ac7715d6
#
_cell.length_a   1.000
_cell.length_b   1.000
_cell.length_c   1.000
_cell.angle_alpha   90.00
_cell.angle_beta   90.00
_cell.angle_gamma   90.00
#
_symmetry.space_group_name_H-M   'P 1'
#
loop_
_entity.id
_entity.type
_entity.pdbx_description
1 polymer ?
#
loop_
_entity_poly.entity_id
_entity_poly.type
_entity_poly.pdbx_seq_one_letter_code
_entity_poly.pdbx_strand_id
1 'polypeptide(L)'
;MPAARYQHLDDPFWTSLLALCAEAGSSICEHYNEPSLAGKLRAKADDSPLTRADLASHTILSRGLAALEPALPVLSEESDRSEIAGRRRWSRFWMVDPLDGTREFLERTGEFTINVALIDAQRAVAGVIYQPLERRAYYGALGAGARCYSWRESGGEGEAIRTSPLSASTLI
;
A
#
# COMPACT_ATOMS: atom_id res chain seq x y z
N MET A 1 -7.35 -16.15 18.11
CA MET A 1 -8.28 -15.14 17.62
C MET A 1 -7.51 -13.87 17.21
N PRO A 2 -6.91 -13.81 16.03
CA PRO A 2 -6.11 -12.63 15.67
C PRO A 2 -6.90 -11.51 15.00
N ALA A 3 -8.16 -11.72 14.62
CA ALA A 3 -8.96 -10.73 13.92
C ALA A 3 -9.39 -9.50 14.75
N ALA A 4 -9.43 -9.61 16.08
CA ALA A 4 -9.90 -8.54 16.97
C ALA A 4 -9.02 -7.26 16.90
N ARG A 5 -7.72 -7.42 16.62
CA ARG A 5 -6.75 -6.31 16.56
C ARG A 5 -7.03 -5.31 15.43
N TYR A 6 -7.53 -5.78 14.30
CA TYR A 6 -7.76 -4.93 13.13
C TYR A 6 -9.16 -4.31 13.10
N GLN A 7 -10.03 -4.73 14.02
CA GLN A 7 -11.42 -4.24 14.09
C GLN A 7 -11.56 -2.85 14.74
N HIS A 8 -10.51 -2.36 15.39
CA HIS A 8 -10.49 -1.03 15.99
C HIS A 8 -9.62 -0.11 15.14
N LEU A 9 -10.23 0.66 14.25
CA LEU A 9 -9.51 1.55 13.33
C LEU A 9 -8.78 2.72 14.03
N ASP A 10 -8.95 2.88 15.32
CA ASP A 10 -8.19 3.82 16.17
C ASP A 10 -7.01 3.15 16.91
N ASP A 11 -6.76 1.85 16.66
CA ASP A 11 -5.66 1.13 17.30
C ASP A 11 -4.30 1.72 16.84
N PRO A 12 -3.29 1.82 17.74
CA PRO A 12 -1.92 2.25 17.40
C PRO A 12 -1.29 1.48 16.24
N PHE A 13 -1.74 0.26 15.99
CA PHE A 13 -1.34 -0.53 14.83
C PHE A 13 -1.60 0.23 13.52
N TRP A 14 -2.79 0.82 13.36
CA TRP A 14 -3.13 1.59 12.15
C TRP A 14 -2.28 2.84 12.01
N THR A 15 -2.01 3.54 13.13
CA THR A 15 -1.10 4.69 13.13
C THR A 15 0.29 4.29 12.63
N SER A 16 0.80 3.16 13.09
CA SER A 16 2.11 2.66 12.67
C SER A 16 2.12 2.22 11.19
N LEU A 17 1.07 1.54 10.74
CA LEU A 17 0.95 1.12 9.34
C LEU A 17 0.80 2.32 8.40
N LEU A 18 0.01 3.31 8.77
CA LEU A 18 -0.15 4.55 8.00
C LEU A 18 1.16 5.35 7.93
N ALA A 19 1.90 5.43 9.05
CA ALA A 19 3.22 6.09 9.08
C ALA A 19 4.22 5.37 8.17
N LEU A 20 4.21 4.04 8.15
CA LEU A 20 5.04 3.24 7.25
C LEU A 20 4.71 3.50 5.77
N CYS A 21 3.42 3.55 5.41
CA CYS A 21 3.01 3.91 4.06
C CYS A 21 3.43 5.35 3.68
N ALA A 22 3.35 6.29 4.64
CA ALA A 22 3.80 7.66 4.42
C ALA A 22 5.32 7.76 4.22
N GLU A 23 6.11 6.98 4.96
CA GLU A 23 7.57 6.89 4.78
C GLU A 23 7.93 6.37 3.38
N ALA A 24 7.31 5.26 2.97
CA ALA A 24 7.49 4.69 1.62
C ALA A 24 7.05 5.68 0.53
N GLY A 25 5.91 6.35 0.71
CA GLY A 25 5.42 7.35 -0.22
C GLY A 25 6.32 8.59 -0.32
N SER A 26 6.95 9.00 0.77
CA SER A 26 7.94 10.09 0.73
C SER A 26 9.14 9.72 -0.13
N SER A 27 9.63 8.49 0.00
CA SER A 27 10.71 7.96 -0.87
C SER A 27 10.30 7.91 -2.34
N ILE A 28 9.06 7.51 -2.65
CA ILE A 28 8.53 7.56 -4.03
C ILE A 28 8.52 9.00 -4.55
N CYS A 29 8.04 9.96 -3.74
CA CYS A 29 7.97 11.36 -4.13
C CYS A 29 9.35 12.00 -4.37
N GLU A 30 10.39 11.60 -3.61
CA GLU A 30 11.77 12.01 -3.86
C GLU A 30 12.22 11.59 -5.27
N HIS A 31 11.99 10.35 -5.64
CA HIS A 31 12.28 9.84 -6.98
C HIS A 31 11.39 10.48 -8.07
N TYR A 32 10.12 10.69 -7.76
CA TYR A 32 9.19 11.36 -8.68
C TYR A 32 9.65 12.77 -9.03
N ASN A 33 10.27 13.49 -8.12
CA ASN A 33 10.75 14.86 -8.33
C ASN A 33 12.15 14.93 -8.97
N GLU A 34 12.85 13.80 -9.18
CA GLU A 34 14.15 13.81 -9.85
C GLU A 34 14.03 14.27 -11.32
N PRO A 35 14.86 15.23 -11.78
CA PRO A 35 14.79 15.77 -13.15
C PRO A 35 15.11 14.74 -14.26
N SER A 36 15.78 13.63 -13.90
CA SER A 36 16.33 12.64 -14.86
C SER A 36 15.67 11.27 -14.79
N LEU A 37 14.36 11.20 -14.60
CA LEU A 37 13.65 9.90 -14.61
C LEU A 37 13.70 9.21 -15.99
N ALA A 38 13.73 9.99 -17.07
CA ALA A 38 13.86 9.49 -18.44
C ALA A 38 15.23 8.84 -18.65
N GLY A 39 15.30 7.51 -18.56
CA GLY A 39 16.51 6.73 -18.85
C GLY A 39 16.97 5.76 -17.76
N LYS A 40 16.29 5.71 -16.61
CA LYS A 40 16.63 4.79 -15.49
C LYS A 40 15.67 3.61 -15.37
N LEU A 41 14.96 3.29 -16.44
CA LEU A 41 14.04 2.15 -16.53
C LEU A 41 14.82 0.83 -16.58
N ARG A 42 14.44 -0.10 -15.72
CA ARG A 42 14.75 -1.52 -15.87
C ARG A 42 13.47 -2.24 -16.29
N ALA A 43 13.56 -3.09 -17.29
CA ALA A 43 12.46 -3.99 -17.62
C ALA A 43 12.38 -5.11 -16.57
N LYS A 44 11.18 -5.42 -16.09
CA LYS A 44 10.89 -6.64 -15.36
C LYS A 44 10.90 -7.83 -16.31
N ALA A 45 10.92 -9.06 -15.77
CA ALA A 45 10.88 -10.29 -16.56
C ALA A 45 9.59 -10.46 -17.38
N ASP A 46 8.56 -9.72 -17.05
CA ASP A 46 7.25 -9.66 -17.73
C ASP A 46 7.09 -8.43 -18.64
N ASP A 47 8.20 -7.74 -18.96
CA ASP A 47 8.26 -6.49 -19.74
C ASP A 47 7.59 -5.27 -19.05
N SER A 48 7.15 -5.37 -17.79
CA SER A 48 6.66 -4.20 -17.06
C SER A 48 7.82 -3.31 -16.59
N PRO A 49 7.64 -1.97 -16.55
CA PRO A 49 8.68 -1.07 -16.07
C PRO A 49 8.91 -1.25 -14.57
N LEU A 50 10.18 -1.23 -14.17
CA LEU A 50 10.61 -1.22 -12.78
C LEU A 50 11.43 0.04 -12.54
N THR A 51 11.08 0.82 -11.56
CA THR A 51 11.81 2.02 -11.20
C THR A 51 12.61 1.84 -9.90
N ARG A 52 13.52 2.79 -9.64
CA ARG A 52 14.20 2.86 -8.34
C ARG A 52 13.22 3.17 -7.20
N ALA A 53 12.11 3.86 -7.53
CA ALA A 53 11.05 4.18 -6.58
C ALA A 53 10.34 2.92 -6.08
N ASP A 54 10.03 1.97 -6.99
CA ASP A 54 9.43 0.68 -6.62
C ASP A 54 10.30 -0.07 -5.62
N LEU A 55 11.60 -0.19 -5.90
CA LEU A 55 12.53 -0.92 -5.03
C LEU A 55 12.76 -0.24 -3.68
N ALA A 56 12.81 1.09 -3.65
CA ALA A 56 12.96 1.84 -2.41
C ALA A 56 11.71 1.67 -1.53
N SER A 57 10.52 1.83 -2.11
CA SER A 57 9.24 1.61 -1.44
C SER A 57 9.12 0.17 -0.94
N HIS A 58 9.44 -0.82 -1.79
CA HIS A 58 9.47 -2.25 -1.42
C HIS A 58 10.33 -2.50 -0.17
N THR A 59 11.54 -1.95 -0.15
CA THR A 59 12.49 -2.17 0.96
C THR A 59 11.95 -1.60 2.27
N ILE A 60 11.37 -0.40 2.25
CA ILE A 60 10.77 0.26 3.41
C ILE A 60 9.60 -0.56 3.92
N LEU A 61 8.64 -0.90 3.03
CA LEU A 61 7.43 -1.61 3.38
C LEU A 61 7.72 -3.02 3.89
N SER A 62 8.56 -3.79 3.21
CA SER A 62 8.89 -5.17 3.61
C SER A 62 9.53 -5.22 5.00
N ARG A 63 10.49 -4.33 5.27
CA ARG A 63 11.14 -4.23 6.59
C ARG A 63 10.16 -3.77 7.66
N GLY A 64 9.36 -2.74 7.38
CA GLY A 64 8.43 -2.18 8.36
C GLY A 64 7.29 -3.14 8.71
N LEU A 65 6.72 -3.84 7.72
CA LEU A 65 5.67 -4.85 7.93
C LEU A 65 6.19 -6.05 8.73
N ALA A 66 7.41 -6.50 8.46
CA ALA A 66 8.05 -7.56 9.24
C ALA A 66 8.31 -7.14 10.70
N ALA A 67 8.53 -5.85 10.97
CA ALA A 67 8.66 -5.31 12.32
C ALA A 67 7.29 -5.18 13.02
N LEU A 68 6.24 -4.79 12.30
CA LEU A 68 4.88 -4.67 12.85
C LEU A 68 4.26 -6.01 13.22
N GLU A 69 4.44 -7.01 12.39
CA GLU A 69 3.92 -8.38 12.56
C GLU A 69 5.02 -9.40 12.20
N PRO A 70 5.99 -9.66 13.09
CA PRO A 70 7.16 -10.49 12.77
C PRO A 70 6.84 -11.93 12.35
N ALA A 71 5.67 -12.45 12.72
CA ALA A 71 5.25 -13.80 12.38
C ALA A 71 4.64 -13.90 10.97
N LEU A 72 4.37 -12.77 10.29
CA LEU A 72 3.71 -12.76 9.00
C LEU A 72 4.72 -12.52 7.87
N PRO A 73 4.76 -13.42 6.87
CA PRO A 73 5.55 -13.19 5.67
C PRO A 73 4.97 -12.05 4.84
N VAL A 74 5.83 -11.42 4.04
CA VAL A 74 5.46 -10.37 3.09
C VAL A 74 5.57 -10.90 1.67
N LEU A 75 4.49 -10.79 0.91
CA LEU A 75 4.43 -11.03 -0.52
C LEU A 75 4.34 -9.68 -1.21
N SER A 76 5.45 -9.21 -1.73
CA SER A 76 5.49 -7.98 -2.52
C SER A 76 5.60 -8.30 -4.01
N GLU A 77 5.11 -7.41 -4.86
CA GLU A 77 5.30 -7.50 -6.31
C GLU A 77 6.79 -7.56 -6.67
N GLU A 78 7.63 -6.87 -5.89
CA GLU A 78 9.08 -6.79 -6.11
C GLU A 78 9.88 -7.86 -5.34
N SER A 79 9.20 -8.83 -4.71
CA SER A 79 9.86 -9.91 -3.98
C SER A 79 10.59 -10.87 -4.90
N ASP A 80 11.80 -11.26 -4.52
CA ASP A 80 12.55 -12.30 -5.21
C ASP A 80 11.85 -13.68 -5.10
N ARG A 81 12.06 -14.53 -6.11
CA ARG A 81 11.50 -15.90 -6.13
C ARG A 81 11.87 -16.72 -4.90
N SER A 82 13.06 -16.50 -4.33
CA SER A 82 13.52 -17.18 -3.12
C SER A 82 12.73 -16.75 -1.88
N GLU A 83 12.39 -15.47 -1.76
CA GLU A 83 11.62 -14.92 -0.64
C GLU A 83 10.20 -15.49 -0.61
N ILE A 84 9.59 -15.67 -1.78
CA ILE A 84 8.21 -16.13 -1.93
C ILE A 84 8.09 -17.64 -2.23
N ALA A 85 9.16 -18.40 -2.12
CA ALA A 85 9.17 -19.85 -2.44
C ALA A 85 8.13 -20.63 -1.62
N GLY A 86 7.88 -20.23 -0.39
CA GLY A 86 6.89 -20.83 0.52
C GLY A 86 5.46 -20.36 0.38
N ARG A 87 5.16 -19.36 -0.46
CA ARG A 87 3.90 -18.60 -0.48
C ARG A 87 2.64 -19.45 -0.60
N ARG A 88 2.69 -20.58 -1.28
CA ARG A 88 1.53 -21.49 -1.43
C ARG A 88 1.06 -22.12 -0.12
N ARG A 89 1.89 -22.08 0.93
CA ARG A 89 1.59 -22.62 2.27
C ARG A 89 1.21 -21.52 3.26
N TRP A 90 1.27 -20.26 2.85
CA TRP A 90 0.93 -19.14 3.72
C TRP A 90 -0.59 -19.00 3.78
N SER A 91 -1.17 -19.21 4.94
CA SER A 91 -2.59 -18.95 5.18
C SER A 91 -2.84 -17.50 5.54
N ARG A 92 -1.79 -16.82 6.06
CA ARG A 92 -1.85 -15.43 6.50
C ARG A 92 -0.54 -14.73 6.16
N PHE A 93 -0.62 -13.58 5.48
CA PHE A 93 0.53 -12.84 5.01
C PHE A 93 0.15 -11.42 4.60
N TRP A 94 1.15 -10.56 4.51
CA TRP A 94 1.00 -9.25 3.88
C TRP A 94 1.16 -9.37 2.36
N MET A 95 0.24 -8.76 1.62
CA MET A 95 0.34 -8.57 0.18
C MET A 95 0.59 -7.10 -0.09
N VAL A 96 1.62 -6.80 -0.87
CA VAL A 96 2.10 -5.42 -1.08
C VAL A 96 2.34 -5.18 -2.56
N ASP A 97 1.79 -4.08 -3.04
CA ASP A 97 2.21 -3.42 -4.27
C ASP A 97 2.89 -2.10 -3.88
N PRO A 98 4.21 -2.02 -4.00
CA PRO A 98 4.98 -0.86 -3.51
C PRO A 98 4.75 0.41 -4.31
N LEU A 99 4.39 0.30 -5.59
CA LEU A 99 4.05 1.40 -6.49
C LEU A 99 3.11 0.92 -7.58
N ASP A 100 1.82 0.92 -7.31
CA ASP A 100 0.77 0.66 -8.30
C ASP A 100 0.58 1.90 -9.18
N GLY A 101 0.62 1.72 -10.50
CA GLY A 101 0.63 2.81 -11.46
C GLY A 101 2.05 3.26 -11.85
N THR A 102 2.99 2.31 -12.02
CA THR A 102 4.37 2.60 -12.44
C THR A 102 4.42 3.37 -13.76
N ARG A 103 3.47 3.08 -14.66
CA ARG A 103 3.34 3.80 -15.93
C ARG A 103 2.96 5.27 -15.70
N GLU A 104 1.96 5.52 -14.89
CA GLU A 104 1.45 6.83 -14.53
C GLU A 104 2.51 7.65 -13.77
N PHE A 105 3.30 6.96 -12.95
CA PHE A 105 4.48 7.56 -12.31
C PHE A 105 5.50 8.04 -13.35
N LEU A 106 5.80 7.25 -14.36
CA LEU A 106 6.77 7.58 -15.43
C LEU A 106 6.24 8.68 -16.36
N GLU A 107 4.96 8.61 -16.71
CA GLU A 107 4.28 9.59 -17.56
C GLU A 107 3.96 10.90 -16.83
N ARG A 108 4.22 10.96 -15.52
CA ARG A 108 4.00 12.14 -14.68
C ARG A 108 2.53 12.55 -14.58
N THR A 109 1.59 11.62 -14.68
CA THR A 109 0.16 11.91 -14.50
C THR A 109 -0.21 12.11 -13.02
N GLY A 110 0.58 11.54 -12.11
CA GLY A 110 0.35 11.61 -10.66
C GLY A 110 -0.61 10.56 -10.11
N GLU A 111 -1.11 9.66 -10.96
CA GLU A 111 -2.12 8.65 -10.60
C GLU A 111 -1.44 7.34 -10.18
N PHE A 112 -0.78 7.34 -9.04
CA PHE A 112 -0.13 6.14 -8.49
C PHE A 112 -0.38 6.02 -6.99
N THR A 113 -0.33 4.78 -6.49
CA THR A 113 -0.62 4.45 -5.09
C THR A 113 0.36 3.43 -4.52
N ILE A 114 0.36 3.30 -3.20
CA ILE A 114 0.91 2.16 -2.47
C ILE A 114 -0.28 1.35 -1.98
N ASN A 115 -0.27 0.04 -2.22
CA ASN A 115 -1.32 -0.86 -1.78
C ASN A 115 -0.75 -1.90 -0.82
N VAL A 116 -1.34 -1.99 0.38
CA VAL A 116 -0.98 -2.97 1.41
C VAL A 116 -2.24 -3.69 1.86
N ALA A 117 -2.25 -5.01 1.83
CA ALA A 117 -3.35 -5.82 2.29
C ALA A 117 -2.88 -6.93 3.24
N LEU A 118 -3.62 -7.16 4.31
CA LEU A 118 -3.50 -8.36 5.11
C LEU A 118 -4.42 -9.44 4.54
N ILE A 119 -3.83 -10.53 4.13
CA ILE A 119 -4.54 -11.70 3.63
C ILE A 119 -4.66 -12.72 4.77
N ASP A 120 -5.86 -13.25 4.98
CA ASP A 120 -6.14 -14.36 5.89
C ASP A 120 -7.11 -15.32 5.21
N ALA A 121 -6.76 -16.60 5.13
CA ALA A 121 -7.54 -17.64 4.47
C ALA A 121 -8.04 -17.22 3.06
N GLN A 122 -7.14 -16.70 2.23
CA GLN A 122 -7.40 -16.25 0.84
C GLN A 122 -8.34 -15.03 0.71
N ARG A 123 -8.55 -14.28 1.78
CA ARG A 123 -9.36 -13.06 1.77
C ARG A 123 -8.56 -11.88 2.29
N ALA A 124 -8.70 -10.72 1.68
CA ALA A 124 -8.24 -9.47 2.26
C ALA A 124 -9.11 -9.15 3.48
N VAL A 125 -8.50 -9.08 4.65
CA VAL A 125 -9.20 -8.81 5.92
C VAL A 125 -8.90 -7.43 6.48
N ALA A 126 -7.83 -6.81 6.05
CA ALA A 126 -7.46 -5.43 6.35
C ALA A 126 -6.62 -4.87 5.21
N GLY A 127 -6.58 -3.56 5.04
CA GLY A 127 -5.74 -2.96 3.99
C GLY A 127 -5.66 -1.45 4.04
N VAL A 128 -4.66 -0.94 3.32
CA VAL A 128 -4.40 0.48 3.08
C VAL A 128 -4.16 0.69 1.59
N ILE A 129 -4.76 1.74 1.05
CA ILE A 129 -4.40 2.35 -0.23
C ILE A 129 -3.90 3.74 0.11
N TYR A 130 -2.65 4.04 -0.24
CA TYR A 130 -2.02 5.33 0.04
C TYR A 130 -1.68 6.06 -1.25
N GLN A 131 -2.10 7.32 -1.34
CA GLN A 131 -1.80 8.24 -2.44
C GLN A 131 -0.65 9.16 -2.01
N PRO A 132 0.58 8.95 -2.50
CA PRO A 132 1.75 9.70 -2.03
C PRO A 132 1.67 11.21 -2.27
N LEU A 133 1.26 11.64 -3.46
CA LEU A 133 1.18 13.05 -3.82
C LEU A 133 0.10 13.79 -3.02
N GLU A 134 -1.03 13.14 -2.77
CA GLU A 134 -2.14 13.68 -2.01
C GLU A 134 -1.94 13.60 -0.50
N ARG A 135 -0.94 12.84 -0.06
CA ARG A 135 -0.71 12.50 1.35
C ARG A 135 -2.00 12.02 2.01
N ARG A 136 -2.66 11.07 1.35
CA ARG A 136 -3.98 10.53 1.73
C ARG A 136 -3.97 9.02 1.74
N ALA A 137 -4.54 8.45 2.79
CA ALA A 137 -4.71 7.01 2.93
C ALA A 137 -6.20 6.64 3.05
N TYR A 138 -6.58 5.58 2.37
CA TYR A 138 -7.84 4.88 2.59
C TYR A 138 -7.51 3.56 3.27
N TYR A 139 -8.09 3.29 4.41
CA TYR A 139 -7.80 2.08 5.17
C TYR A 139 -9.04 1.51 5.83
N GLY A 140 -9.01 0.21 6.10
CA GLY A 140 -10.13 -0.45 6.72
C GLY A 140 -9.87 -1.92 7.01
N ALA A 141 -10.80 -2.51 7.75
CA ALA A 141 -10.79 -3.93 8.04
C ALA A 141 -12.18 -4.53 7.97
N LEU A 142 -12.22 -5.83 7.69
CA LEU A 142 -13.46 -6.59 7.59
C LEU A 142 -14.24 -6.49 8.91
N GLY A 143 -15.47 -5.96 8.84
CA GLY A 143 -16.36 -5.75 10.00
C GLY A 143 -16.10 -4.45 10.78
N ALA A 144 -15.04 -3.70 10.46
CA ALA A 144 -14.72 -2.43 11.13
C ALA A 144 -15.10 -1.19 10.30
N GLY A 145 -15.41 -1.41 9.00
CA GLY A 145 -15.65 -0.33 8.06
C GLY A 145 -14.37 0.20 7.44
N ALA A 146 -14.43 1.42 6.91
CA ALA A 146 -13.31 2.08 6.26
C ALA A 146 -13.21 3.55 6.66
N ARG A 147 -11.99 4.08 6.60
CA ARG A 147 -11.68 5.48 6.87
C ARG A 147 -10.78 6.06 5.78
N CYS A 148 -10.87 7.36 5.61
CA CYS A 148 -9.92 8.19 4.86
C CYS A 148 -9.11 9.01 5.87
N TYR A 149 -7.78 8.97 5.76
CA TYR A 149 -6.87 9.76 6.58
C TYR A 149 -6.07 10.69 5.68
N SER A 150 -6.06 11.98 6.02
CA SER A 150 -5.30 12.99 5.28
C SER A 150 -4.29 13.66 6.20
N TRP A 151 -3.02 13.69 5.81
CA TRP A 151 -1.98 14.44 6.51
C TRP A 151 -2.05 15.90 6.10
N ARG A 152 -2.38 16.78 7.05
CA ARG A 152 -2.37 18.24 6.89
C ARG A 152 -1.25 18.84 7.74
N GLU A 153 -0.85 20.05 7.47
CA GLU A 153 0.16 20.77 8.27
C GLU A 153 -0.24 20.90 9.75
N SER A 154 -1.55 20.98 10.04
CA SER A 154 -2.12 21.07 11.38
C SER A 154 -2.34 19.72 12.10
N GLY A 155 -1.91 18.62 11.49
CA GLY A 155 -2.16 17.24 11.96
C GLY A 155 -3.02 16.45 10.97
N GLY A 156 -3.06 15.12 11.14
CA GLY A 156 -3.89 14.24 10.31
C GLY A 156 -5.24 13.97 10.96
N GLU A 157 -6.28 13.92 10.15
CA GLU A 157 -7.63 13.54 10.58
C GLU A 157 -8.11 12.33 9.80
N GLY A 158 -8.75 11.39 10.50
CA GLY A 158 -9.36 10.20 9.92
C GLY A 158 -10.88 10.32 9.91
N GLU A 159 -11.47 10.30 8.74
CA GLU A 159 -12.93 10.35 8.54
C GLU A 159 -13.47 8.98 8.15
N ALA A 160 -14.61 8.58 8.72
CA ALA A 160 -15.32 7.38 8.28
C ALA A 160 -15.88 7.59 6.88
N ILE A 161 -15.63 6.62 5.99
CA ILE A 161 -16.14 6.65 4.62
C ILE A 161 -17.13 5.52 4.39
N ARG A 162 -18.05 5.73 3.46
CA ARG A 162 -19.06 4.76 3.05
C ARG A 162 -19.24 4.81 1.55
N THR A 163 -19.68 3.70 0.96
CA THR A 163 -20.10 3.68 -0.44
C THR A 163 -21.33 4.55 -0.63
N SER A 164 -21.36 5.31 -1.72
CA SER A 164 -22.58 6.00 -2.13
C SER A 164 -23.64 5.00 -2.58
N PRO A 165 -24.94 5.24 -2.29
CA PRO A 165 -25.99 4.41 -2.87
C PRO A 165 -25.95 4.53 -4.39
N LEU A 166 -26.07 3.40 -5.09
CA LEU A 166 -26.21 3.39 -6.54
C LEU A 166 -27.52 4.11 -6.91
N SER A 167 -27.43 5.24 -7.57
CA SER A 167 -28.61 5.85 -8.20
C SER A 167 -28.82 5.23 -9.58
N ALA A 168 -30.08 5.10 -9.99
CA ALA A 168 -30.43 4.56 -11.32
C ALA A 168 -29.82 5.38 -12.49
N SER A 169 -29.37 6.59 -12.23
CA SER A 169 -28.68 7.48 -13.20
C SER A 169 -27.17 7.23 -13.31
N THR A 170 -26.59 6.33 -12.52
CA THR A 170 -25.14 6.05 -12.52
C THR A 170 -24.79 4.84 -13.41
N LEU A 171 -25.78 4.17 -13.98
CA LEU A 171 -25.61 3.07 -14.94
C LEU A 171 -25.80 3.61 -16.38
N ILE A 172 -24.78 4.31 -16.89
CA ILE A 172 -24.65 4.62 -18.33
C ILE A 172 -23.30 4.07 -18.79
#